data_b87d443145ee3e3831eba922c3b68250
#
_entry.id   b87d443145ee3e3831eba922c3b68250
#
_cell.length_a   1.000
_cell.length_b   1.000
_cell.length_c   1.000
_cell.angle_alpha   90.00
_cell.angle_beta   90.00
_cell.angle_gamma   90.00
#
_symmetry.space_group_name_H-M   'P 1'
#
loop_
_entity.id
_entity.type
_entity.pdbx_description
1 polymer ?
#
loop_
_entity_poly.entity_id
_entity_poly.type
_entity_poly.pdbx_seq_one_letter_code
_entity_poly.pdbx_strand_id
1 'polypeptide(L)'
;MKFTLSWLKDHLDTNKSEKQITDTLNKIGLEVENVQPIKDELSDFLVARIIKAEKHPNADRLKICDVDVGDKNILKVVCGAPNARDGLITVYAPPNSIIPKNKMKLEVSKIRGVTSYGMLCSEAELNLSDESDGIISLKDKYRNKLVKIILIRVKKIPSNYQLHQTDQIV
;
A
#
# COMPACT_ATOMS: atom_id res chain seq x y z
N MET A 1 -5.17 24.26 -7.90
CA MET A 1 -5.41 22.87 -8.35
C MET A 1 -4.23 22.01 -7.91
N LYS A 2 -4.46 20.77 -7.42
CA LYS A 2 -3.38 19.86 -7.00
C LYS A 2 -3.54 18.53 -7.73
N PHE A 3 -2.49 18.02 -8.33
CA PHE A 3 -2.46 16.71 -8.97
C PHE A 3 -1.08 16.05 -8.81
N THR A 4 -0.99 14.76 -9.05
CA THR A 4 0.27 14.01 -8.99
C THR A 4 0.84 13.83 -10.38
N LEU A 5 2.16 13.68 -10.49
CA LEU A 5 2.82 13.39 -11.76
C LEU A 5 2.37 12.04 -12.37
N SER A 6 2.04 11.07 -11.52
CA SER A 6 1.50 9.78 -11.98
C SER A 6 0.12 9.95 -12.61
N TRP A 7 -0.77 10.71 -11.97
CA TRP A 7 -2.09 11.03 -12.54
C TRP A 7 -1.97 11.75 -13.89
N LEU A 8 -1.06 12.72 -13.98
CA LEU A 8 -0.80 13.43 -15.24
C LEU A 8 -0.35 12.47 -16.35
N LYS A 9 0.54 11.53 -16.02
CA LYS A 9 1.04 10.52 -16.98
C LYS A 9 -0.01 9.47 -17.38
N ASP A 10 -1.06 9.27 -16.60
CA ASP A 10 -2.19 8.43 -16.98
C ASP A 10 -3.07 9.08 -18.06
N HIS A 11 -2.99 10.43 -18.20
CA HIS A 11 -3.78 11.21 -19.15
C HIS A 11 -2.94 11.82 -20.27
N LEU A 12 -1.62 11.84 -20.11
CA LEU A 12 -0.69 12.42 -21.07
C LEU A 12 0.46 11.44 -21.30
N ASP A 13 0.56 10.91 -22.51
CA ASP A 13 1.71 10.09 -22.91
C ASP A 13 2.95 10.97 -23.06
N THR A 14 3.81 10.96 -22.05
CA THR A 14 5.00 11.80 -22.01
C THR A 14 6.14 11.14 -21.24
N ASN A 15 7.33 11.22 -21.80
CA ASN A 15 8.59 10.81 -21.16
C ASN A 15 9.35 12.01 -20.55
N LYS A 16 8.72 13.20 -20.51
CA LYS A 16 9.35 14.39 -19.95
C LYS A 16 9.59 14.24 -18.45
N SER A 17 10.70 14.83 -17.99
CA SER A 17 11.02 14.92 -16.56
C SER A 17 10.04 15.87 -15.86
N GLU A 18 9.91 15.74 -14.52
CA GLU A 18 9.11 16.63 -13.67
C GLU A 18 9.45 18.10 -13.94
N LYS A 19 10.75 18.46 -13.98
CA LYS A 19 11.20 19.82 -14.28
C LYS A 19 10.73 20.30 -15.65
N GLN A 20 10.85 19.49 -16.69
CA GLN A 20 10.38 19.87 -18.04
C GLN A 20 8.87 20.09 -18.09
N ILE A 21 8.10 19.30 -17.33
CA ILE A 21 6.65 19.45 -17.23
C ILE A 21 6.29 20.74 -16.52
N THR A 22 6.91 21.04 -15.37
CA THR A 22 6.66 22.28 -14.62
C THR A 22 7.06 23.51 -15.40
N ASP A 23 8.22 23.50 -16.08
CA ASP A 23 8.66 24.58 -16.96
C ASP A 23 7.67 24.81 -18.12
N THR A 24 7.11 23.74 -18.67
CA THR A 24 6.11 23.84 -19.75
C THR A 24 4.80 24.42 -19.23
N LEU A 25 4.32 23.96 -18.06
CA LEU A 25 3.11 24.50 -17.44
C LEU A 25 3.24 26.00 -17.20
N ASN A 26 4.36 26.46 -16.62
CA ASN A 26 4.61 27.86 -16.41
C ASN A 26 4.63 28.66 -17.74
N LYS A 27 5.25 28.14 -18.79
CA LYS A 27 5.31 28.78 -20.11
C LYS A 27 3.93 28.99 -20.77
N ILE A 28 2.98 28.08 -20.52
CA ILE A 28 1.62 28.18 -21.07
C ILE A 28 0.67 28.94 -20.15
N GLY A 29 1.17 29.57 -19.08
CA GLY A 29 0.39 30.39 -18.17
C GLY A 29 -0.25 29.65 -16.98
N LEU A 30 0.08 28.38 -16.78
CA LEU A 30 -0.33 27.62 -15.59
C LEU A 30 0.79 27.69 -14.55
N GLU A 31 0.72 28.68 -13.68
CA GLU A 31 1.74 28.91 -12.65
C GLU A 31 1.82 27.72 -11.68
N VAL A 32 3.00 27.13 -11.55
CA VAL A 32 3.30 26.08 -10.61
C VAL A 32 3.85 26.69 -9.33
N GLU A 33 3.01 26.86 -8.32
CA GLU A 33 3.37 27.46 -7.03
C GLU A 33 4.37 26.63 -6.24
N ASN A 34 4.23 25.31 -6.24
CA ASN A 34 5.08 24.42 -5.46
C ASN A 34 5.08 23.00 -6.04
N VAL A 35 6.25 22.37 -6.03
CA VAL A 35 6.45 20.96 -6.34
C VAL A 35 6.97 20.27 -5.07
N GLN A 36 6.11 19.45 -4.46
CA GLN A 36 6.50 18.67 -3.30
C GLN A 36 6.82 17.24 -3.72
N PRO A 37 8.01 16.72 -3.38
CA PRO A 37 8.25 15.29 -3.50
C PRO A 37 7.21 14.57 -2.63
N ILE A 38 6.41 13.69 -3.23
CA ILE A 38 5.60 12.77 -2.45
C ILE A 38 6.62 11.91 -1.70
N LYS A 39 6.76 12.14 -0.40
CA LYS A 39 7.45 11.19 0.48
C LYS A 39 6.70 9.88 0.34
N ASP A 40 7.31 8.95 -0.32
CA ASP A 40 6.76 7.62 -0.53
C ASP A 40 6.90 6.86 0.80
N GLU A 41 6.07 7.22 1.78
CA GLU A 41 6.05 6.60 3.11
C GLU A 41 5.81 5.09 3.04
N LEU A 42 5.48 4.61 1.84
CA LEU A 42 5.11 3.22 1.58
C LEU A 42 6.04 2.53 0.58
N SER A 43 7.18 3.15 0.26
CA SER A 43 8.18 2.55 -0.66
C SER A 43 8.73 1.21 -0.17
N ASP A 44 8.80 1.02 1.15
CA ASP A 44 9.36 -0.17 1.77
C ASP A 44 8.35 -1.32 1.90
N PHE A 45 7.05 -1.04 1.66
CA PHE A 45 6.01 -2.04 1.78
C PHE A 45 5.89 -2.86 0.50
N LEU A 46 5.64 -4.17 0.67
CA LEU A 46 5.56 -5.13 -0.43
C LEU A 46 4.17 -5.74 -0.54
N VAL A 47 3.82 -6.15 -1.75
CA VAL A 47 2.67 -7.04 -1.95
C VAL A 47 3.14 -8.46 -1.71
N ALA A 48 2.46 -9.16 -0.82
CA ALA A 48 2.82 -10.52 -0.42
C ALA A 48 1.62 -11.45 -0.46
N ARG A 49 1.88 -12.75 -0.61
CA ARG A 49 0.87 -13.79 -0.55
C ARG A 49 1.05 -14.61 0.71
N ILE A 50 -0.03 -14.84 1.45
CA ILE A 50 -0.06 -15.83 2.51
C ILE A 50 -0.16 -17.21 1.86
N ILE A 51 0.89 -18.02 2.01
CA ILE A 51 0.92 -19.40 1.53
C ILE A 51 0.09 -20.28 2.46
N LYS A 52 0.30 -20.11 3.77
CA LYS A 52 -0.34 -20.88 4.83
C LYS A 52 -0.61 -19.99 6.04
N ALA A 53 -1.77 -20.17 6.67
CA ALA A 53 -2.15 -19.48 7.89
C ALA A 53 -2.63 -20.50 8.93
N GLU A 54 -1.85 -20.74 9.97
CA GLU A 54 -2.13 -21.69 11.04
C GLU A 54 -2.43 -20.97 12.36
N LYS A 55 -3.20 -21.59 13.24
CA LYS A 55 -3.43 -21.06 14.59
C LYS A 55 -2.11 -21.03 15.37
N HIS A 56 -1.91 -19.95 16.12
CA HIS A 56 -0.74 -19.84 16.98
C HIS A 56 -0.88 -20.81 18.19
N PRO A 57 0.17 -21.61 18.51
CA PRO A 57 0.06 -22.63 19.57
C PRO A 57 -0.19 -22.06 20.96
N ASN A 58 0.24 -20.82 21.22
CA ASN A 58 0.20 -20.18 22.54
C ASN A 58 -0.71 -18.92 22.56
N ALA A 59 -1.60 -18.73 21.55
CA ALA A 59 -2.46 -17.56 21.50
C ALA A 59 -3.65 -17.78 20.54
N ASP A 60 -4.86 -17.91 21.10
CA ASP A 60 -6.08 -18.24 20.33
C ASP A 60 -6.47 -17.23 19.26
N ARG A 61 -6.10 -15.96 19.46
CA ARG A 61 -6.43 -14.85 18.53
C ARG A 61 -5.36 -14.58 17.48
N LEU A 62 -4.23 -15.30 17.54
CA LEU A 62 -3.12 -15.10 16.60
C LEU A 62 -3.03 -16.26 15.60
N LYS A 63 -2.51 -15.95 14.44
CA LYS A 63 -2.15 -16.91 13.40
C LYS A 63 -0.67 -16.75 13.06
N ILE A 64 -0.03 -17.86 12.70
CA ILE A 64 1.30 -17.88 12.12
C ILE A 64 1.08 -17.99 10.61
N CYS A 65 1.53 -16.99 9.87
CA CYS A 65 1.40 -16.92 8.43
C CYS A 65 2.77 -17.17 7.79
N ASP A 66 2.83 -18.12 6.87
CA ASP A 66 3.94 -18.29 5.94
C ASP A 66 3.69 -17.39 4.74
N VAL A 67 4.53 -16.39 4.54
CA VAL A 67 4.32 -15.27 3.61
C VAL A 67 5.38 -15.29 2.52
N ASP A 68 4.93 -15.36 1.27
CA ASP A 68 5.75 -15.21 0.07
C ASP A 68 5.77 -13.73 -0.35
N VAL A 69 6.95 -13.13 -0.32
CA VAL A 69 7.21 -11.75 -0.73
C VAL A 69 7.80 -11.63 -2.15
N GLY A 70 7.91 -12.76 -2.87
CA GLY A 70 8.45 -12.81 -4.24
C GLY A 70 9.94 -13.17 -4.34
N ASP A 71 10.67 -13.28 -3.23
CA ASP A 71 12.12 -13.51 -3.19
C ASP A 71 12.51 -15.00 -3.05
N LYS A 72 11.60 -15.93 -3.33
CA LYS A 72 11.75 -17.38 -3.10
C LYS A 72 11.91 -17.76 -1.62
N ASN A 73 11.95 -16.80 -0.71
CA ASN A 73 12.01 -17.03 0.72
C ASN A 73 10.62 -16.86 1.34
N ILE A 74 10.20 -17.86 2.08
CA ILE A 74 8.96 -17.81 2.85
C ILE A 74 9.29 -17.24 4.23
N LEU A 75 8.65 -16.14 4.60
CA LEU A 75 8.83 -15.48 5.88
C LEU A 75 7.70 -15.85 6.84
N LYS A 76 8.05 -16.11 8.10
CA LYS A 76 7.04 -16.31 9.16
C LYS A 76 6.61 -14.96 9.73
N VAL A 77 5.31 -14.70 9.69
CA VAL A 77 4.71 -13.48 10.24
C VAL A 77 3.57 -13.86 11.18
N VAL A 78 3.60 -13.36 12.39
CA VAL A 78 2.49 -13.53 13.35
C VAL A 78 1.46 -12.44 13.09
N CYS A 79 0.21 -12.83 12.88
CA CYS A 79 -0.88 -11.95 12.50
C CYS A 79 -2.09 -12.15 13.41
N GLY A 80 -2.68 -11.04 13.91
CA GLY A 80 -3.91 -11.03 14.72
C GLY A 80 -5.20 -10.81 13.92
N ALA A 81 -5.10 -10.59 12.61
CA ALA A 81 -6.24 -10.28 11.78
C ALA A 81 -7.15 -11.51 11.57
N PRO A 82 -8.47 -11.37 11.74
CA PRO A 82 -9.40 -12.48 11.58
C PRO A 82 -9.48 -12.98 10.14
N ASN A 83 -9.28 -12.11 9.17
CA ASN A 83 -9.36 -12.40 7.74
C ASN A 83 -8.07 -13.02 7.16
N ALA A 84 -6.99 -13.18 7.94
CA ALA A 84 -5.80 -13.88 7.50
C ALA A 84 -6.12 -15.34 7.15
N ARG A 85 -5.83 -15.76 5.91
CA ARG A 85 -6.12 -17.10 5.36
C ARG A 85 -5.17 -17.46 4.24
N ASP A 86 -5.12 -18.73 3.92
CA ASP A 86 -4.34 -19.26 2.80
C ASP A 86 -4.74 -18.59 1.49
N GLY A 87 -3.76 -18.31 0.64
CA GLY A 87 -3.94 -17.70 -0.67
C GLY A 87 -4.23 -16.19 -0.67
N LEU A 88 -4.44 -15.56 0.49
CA LEU A 88 -4.72 -14.13 0.56
C LEU A 88 -3.51 -13.32 0.08
N ILE A 89 -3.76 -12.37 -0.83
CA ILE A 89 -2.77 -11.36 -1.24
C ILE A 89 -3.01 -10.11 -0.41
N THR A 90 -1.96 -9.64 0.24
CA THR A 90 -2.02 -8.54 1.20
C THR A 90 -0.78 -7.65 1.12
N VAL A 91 -0.72 -6.64 1.98
CA VAL A 91 0.43 -5.75 2.12
C VAL A 91 1.28 -6.21 3.29
N TYR A 92 2.56 -6.41 3.02
CA TYR A 92 3.57 -6.80 3.98
C TYR A 92 4.52 -5.65 4.27
N ALA A 93 4.75 -5.39 5.53
CA ALA A 93 5.74 -4.45 6.05
C ALA A 93 6.97 -5.21 6.53
N PRO A 94 8.14 -5.07 5.88
CA PRO A 94 9.38 -5.71 6.30
C PRO A 94 9.92 -5.10 7.60
N PRO A 95 10.83 -5.79 8.30
CA PRO A 95 11.57 -5.20 9.40
C PRO A 95 12.31 -3.92 8.95
N ASN A 96 12.42 -2.96 9.85
CA ASN A 96 12.94 -1.60 9.66
C ASN A 96 12.03 -0.61 8.91
N SER A 97 10.90 -1.04 8.35
CA SER A 97 9.90 -0.10 7.82
C SER A 97 9.20 0.66 8.97
N ILE A 98 8.66 1.84 8.63
CA ILE A 98 7.96 2.71 9.58
C ILE A 98 6.48 2.71 9.21
N ILE A 99 5.63 2.30 10.16
CA ILE A 99 4.17 2.30 9.98
C ILE A 99 3.66 3.75 9.95
N PRO A 100 2.97 4.18 8.87
CA PRO A 100 2.56 5.57 8.69
C PRO A 100 1.66 6.11 9.80
N LYS A 101 0.72 5.29 10.31
CA LYS A 101 -0.27 5.72 11.30
C LYS A 101 0.34 6.18 12.63
N ASN A 102 1.23 5.39 13.17
CA ASN A 102 1.78 5.59 14.53
C ASN A 102 3.28 5.87 14.54
N LYS A 103 3.91 5.93 13.36
CA LYS A 103 5.36 6.14 13.16
C LYS A 103 6.22 5.08 13.87
N MET A 104 5.64 3.93 14.16
CA MET A 104 6.35 2.80 14.79
C MET A 104 7.30 2.17 13.79
N LYS A 105 8.57 2.02 14.17
CA LYS A 105 9.56 1.25 13.43
C LYS A 105 9.36 -0.23 13.74
N LEU A 106 9.22 -1.04 12.69
CA LEU A 106 9.09 -2.49 12.83
C LEU A 106 10.44 -3.14 13.06
N GLU A 107 10.48 -4.09 13.97
CA GLU A 107 11.64 -4.93 14.24
C GLU A 107 11.24 -6.40 14.19
N VAL A 108 12.24 -7.26 13.96
CA VAL A 108 12.04 -8.71 14.14
C VAL A 108 11.74 -8.95 15.62
N SER A 109 10.60 -9.51 15.91
CA SER A 109 10.14 -9.68 17.30
C SER A 109 9.66 -11.11 17.56
N LYS A 110 9.79 -11.54 18.82
CA LYS A 110 9.31 -12.84 19.27
C LYS A 110 7.93 -12.66 19.93
N ILE A 111 6.87 -13.11 19.26
CA ILE A 111 5.50 -12.98 19.70
C ILE A 111 5.02 -14.33 20.25
N ARG A 112 4.77 -14.40 21.57
CA ARG A 112 4.32 -15.63 22.26
C ARG A 112 5.18 -16.89 21.94
N GLY A 113 6.49 -16.68 21.73
CA GLY A 113 7.42 -17.77 21.46
C GLY A 113 7.75 -18.01 19.99
N VAL A 114 7.01 -17.39 19.06
CA VAL A 114 7.27 -17.49 17.61
C VAL A 114 7.91 -16.19 17.12
N THR A 115 8.99 -16.31 16.34
CA THR A 115 9.65 -15.15 15.71
C THR A 115 8.83 -14.66 14.52
N SER A 116 8.48 -13.37 14.51
CA SER A 116 7.80 -12.69 13.42
C SER A 116 8.77 -11.78 12.66
N TYR A 117 8.84 -11.97 11.36
CA TYR A 117 9.66 -11.18 10.44
C TYR A 117 8.79 -10.14 9.74
N GLY A 118 8.46 -9.06 10.44
CA GLY A 118 7.61 -7.99 9.93
C GLY A 118 6.13 -8.13 10.29
N MET A 119 5.27 -7.43 9.53
CA MET A 119 3.84 -7.30 9.82
C MET A 119 2.99 -7.33 8.54
N LEU A 120 1.77 -7.86 8.63
CA LEU A 120 0.74 -7.71 7.61
C LEU A 120 -0.16 -6.54 7.98
N CYS A 121 -0.42 -5.63 7.04
CA CYS A 121 -1.00 -4.33 7.33
C CYS A 121 -2.49 -4.24 7.01
N SER A 122 -3.22 -3.50 7.86
CA SER A 122 -4.58 -3.00 7.59
C SER A 122 -4.52 -1.67 6.81
N GLU A 123 -5.67 -1.22 6.30
CA GLU A 123 -5.77 0.08 5.64
C GLU A 123 -5.49 1.23 6.61
N ALA A 124 -5.97 1.12 7.84
CA ALA A 124 -5.76 2.12 8.86
C ALA A 124 -4.28 2.32 9.22
N GLU A 125 -3.48 1.24 9.28
CA GLU A 125 -2.05 1.32 9.57
C GLU A 125 -1.26 2.05 8.48
N LEU A 126 -1.75 1.98 7.24
CA LEU A 126 -1.15 2.67 6.08
C LEU A 126 -1.74 4.07 5.83
N ASN A 127 -2.61 4.58 6.71
CA ASN A 127 -3.35 5.84 6.54
C ASN A 127 -4.15 5.91 5.22
N LEU A 128 -4.71 4.77 4.78
CA LEU A 128 -5.53 4.68 3.57
C LEU A 128 -7.02 4.89 3.87
N SER A 129 -7.48 4.38 5.00
CA SER A 129 -8.84 4.55 5.55
C SER A 129 -8.80 4.37 7.07
N ASP A 130 -9.95 4.50 7.72
CA ASP A 130 -10.09 4.22 9.17
C ASP A 130 -10.37 2.72 9.45
N GLU A 131 -10.42 1.89 8.42
CA GLU A 131 -10.78 0.48 8.52
C GLU A 131 -9.63 -0.34 9.11
N SER A 132 -9.90 -0.99 10.24
CA SER A 132 -8.92 -1.74 11.03
C SER A 132 -9.33 -3.20 11.31
N ASP A 133 -10.46 -3.65 10.79
CA ASP A 133 -11.06 -4.96 11.12
C ASP A 133 -10.30 -6.16 10.54
N GLY A 134 -9.24 -5.91 9.78
CA GLY A 134 -8.41 -6.96 9.21
C GLY A 134 -7.26 -6.39 8.39
N ILE A 135 -6.48 -7.31 7.82
CA ILE A 135 -5.43 -6.94 6.87
C ILE A 135 -6.01 -6.68 5.48
N ILE A 136 -5.33 -5.85 4.70
CA ILE A 136 -5.72 -5.51 3.33
C ILE A 136 -5.87 -6.78 2.50
N SER A 137 -6.97 -6.87 1.73
CA SER A 137 -7.23 -7.96 0.79
C SER A 137 -7.13 -7.46 -0.65
N LEU A 138 -6.13 -7.94 -1.38
CA LEU A 138 -5.87 -7.54 -2.76
C LEU A 138 -6.31 -8.64 -3.75
N LYS A 139 -6.64 -8.23 -4.98
CA LYS A 139 -6.95 -9.17 -6.07
C LYS A 139 -5.66 -9.74 -6.69
N ASP A 140 -5.71 -10.95 -7.24
CA ASP A 140 -4.56 -11.68 -7.82
C ASP A 140 -3.76 -10.88 -8.87
N LYS A 141 -4.40 -9.97 -9.60
CA LYS A 141 -3.73 -9.12 -10.59
C LYS A 141 -2.63 -8.20 -10.02
N TYR A 142 -2.55 -8.06 -8.69
CA TYR A 142 -1.55 -7.22 -8.01
C TYR A 142 -0.36 -7.99 -7.46
N ARG A 143 -0.28 -9.31 -7.69
CA ARG A 143 0.71 -10.24 -7.13
C ARG A 143 2.18 -9.82 -7.32
N ASN A 144 2.51 -9.12 -8.39
CA ASN A 144 3.88 -8.74 -8.73
C ASN A 144 4.08 -7.23 -8.83
N LYS A 145 3.23 -6.43 -8.17
CA LYS A 145 3.32 -4.97 -8.22
C LYS A 145 3.66 -4.41 -6.86
N LEU A 146 4.66 -3.53 -6.80
CA LEU A 146 4.95 -2.71 -5.64
C LEU A 146 3.69 -2.01 -5.11
N VAL A 147 3.54 -1.91 -3.80
CA VAL A 147 2.41 -1.24 -3.10
C VAL A 147 2.13 0.16 -3.66
N LYS A 148 3.13 0.79 -4.23
CA LYS A 148 3.05 2.08 -4.90
C LYS A 148 1.89 2.21 -5.90
N ILE A 149 1.58 1.14 -6.65
CA ILE A 149 0.48 1.14 -7.64
C ILE A 149 -0.88 0.97 -6.96
N ILE A 150 -0.92 0.30 -5.82
CA ILE A 150 -2.16 0.04 -5.08
C ILE A 150 -2.66 1.32 -4.41
N LEU A 151 -1.76 2.12 -3.88
CA LEU A 151 -2.07 3.39 -3.22
C LEU A 151 -2.67 4.44 -4.13
N ILE A 152 -2.30 4.46 -5.40
CA ILE A 152 -2.90 5.37 -6.39
C ILE A 152 -4.39 5.06 -6.60
N ARG A 153 -4.82 3.81 -6.41
CA ARG A 153 -6.23 3.39 -6.56
C ARG A 153 -7.04 3.37 -5.27
N VAL A 154 -6.40 3.27 -4.11
CA VAL A 154 -7.08 3.21 -2.80
C VAL A 154 -7.24 4.59 -2.17
N LYS A 155 -6.52 5.62 -2.60
CA LYS A 155 -6.88 6.99 -2.27
C LYS A 155 -8.26 7.27 -2.87
N LYS A 156 -9.30 6.91 -2.13
CA LYS A 156 -10.67 7.37 -2.36
C LYS A 156 -10.60 8.87 -2.62
N ILE A 157 -11.06 9.26 -3.79
CA ILE A 157 -11.40 10.67 -4.08
C ILE A 157 -12.22 11.13 -2.88
N PRO A 158 -11.87 12.26 -2.22
CA PRO A 158 -12.66 12.78 -1.11
C PRO A 158 -14.12 12.79 -1.52
N SER A 159 -15.01 12.42 -0.62
CA SER A 159 -16.45 12.24 -0.84
C SER A 159 -17.20 13.47 -1.40
N ASN A 160 -16.55 14.61 -1.56
CA ASN A 160 -17.05 15.84 -2.16
C ASN A 160 -16.87 15.90 -3.69
N TYR A 161 -16.22 14.93 -4.30
CA TYR A 161 -16.18 14.78 -5.76
C TYR A 161 -17.08 13.61 -6.18
N GLN A 162 -18.38 13.81 -6.09
CA GLN A 162 -19.31 13.04 -6.91
C GLN A 162 -19.13 13.53 -8.36
N LEU A 163 -18.41 12.76 -9.16
CA LEU A 163 -18.52 12.85 -10.60
C LEU A 163 -19.96 12.48 -10.94
N HIS A 164 -20.74 13.48 -11.36
CA HIS A 164 -21.99 13.24 -12.04
C HIS A 164 -21.73 12.27 -13.20
N GLN A 165 -22.30 11.08 -13.11
CA GLN A 165 -22.49 10.20 -14.26
C GLN A 165 -23.49 10.87 -15.22
N THR A 166 -23.00 11.72 -16.07
CA THR A 166 -23.66 12.10 -17.31
C THR A 166 -22.56 12.53 -18.25
N ASP A 167 -22.14 11.57 -19.06
CA ASP A 167 -21.84 11.80 -20.47
C ASP A 167 -21.53 10.43 -21.10
N GLN A 168 -22.61 9.76 -21.46
CA GLN A 168 -22.59 8.86 -22.62
C GLN A 168 -22.35 9.79 -23.82
N ILE A 169 -21.21 9.65 -24.45
CA ILE A 169 -20.97 10.18 -25.77
C ILE A 169 -21.11 9.02 -26.76
N VAL A 170 -22.07 9.22 -27.64
CA VAL A 170 -22.37 8.47 -28.86
C VAL A 170 -21.12 8.20 -29.69
#